data_8197eba44e558a112a7b25e62dbf3c3b
#
_entry.id   8197eba44e558a112a7b25e62dbf3c3b
#
_cell.length_a   1.000
_cell.length_b   1.000
_cell.length_c   1.000
_cell.angle_alpha   90.00
_cell.angle_beta   90.00
_cell.angle_gamma   90.00
#
_symmetry.space_group_name_H-M   'P 1'
#
loop_
_entity.id
_entity.type
_entity.pdbx_description
1 polymer ?
#
loop_
_entity_poly.entity_id
_entity_poly.type
_entity_poly.pdbx_seq_one_letter_code
_entity_poly.pdbx_strand_id
1 'polypeptide(L)'
;MPRTFGLLPDGRPVMQATISGHGLTASVITLGASLQDLRLAGIGHPLVLGFPRLAPYLDEGRYFGAVIGRYANRIAHGRAALDGQRLQLDRNQDGRHMLHGGHDGCGTRNWMLADWDESSVALADHLPAGHMGFPGAMLIRATWSILPGPVLMLTILATSDDTTFCNFAQHSYFNLDGTDTVAGHRLTVPAETYLPVDEDMIPLGAPAAVQGTHLDFRNPVTLAERLKGPRIDHNLCLSDRRRIVPRKAAVLQADGLMMTLRSTEPGLQVYAGEHLAPGAPGLGGRPYGRHAGIALESQLWPDAPNHAGYPSARLEAGQLYRQTTVMSFHRSPKG
;
A
#
# COMPACT_ATOMS: atom_id res chain seq x y z
N MET A 1 7.87 21.50 -12.07
CA MET A 1 6.47 21.92 -11.89
C MET A 1 5.55 20.74 -12.16
N PRO A 2 4.42 20.59 -11.44
CA PRO A 2 3.41 19.60 -11.74
C PRO A 2 2.90 19.74 -13.18
N ARG A 3 2.57 18.60 -13.81
CA ARG A 3 2.06 18.57 -15.20
C ARG A 3 0.83 17.67 -15.27
N THR A 4 0.04 17.83 -16.33
CA THR A 4 -1.05 16.90 -16.63
C THR A 4 -0.47 15.55 -17.04
N PHE A 5 -0.84 14.49 -16.33
CA PHE A 5 -0.48 13.10 -16.64
C PHE A 5 -1.48 12.47 -17.62
N GLY A 6 -2.74 12.87 -17.55
CA GLY A 6 -3.81 12.44 -18.44
C GLY A 6 -5.15 13.03 -18.00
N LEU A 7 -6.20 12.73 -18.75
CA LEU A 7 -7.56 13.15 -18.45
C LEU A 7 -8.41 11.95 -18.07
N LEU A 8 -9.19 12.07 -16.99
CA LEU A 8 -10.24 11.12 -16.64
C LEU A 8 -11.35 11.10 -17.70
N PRO A 9 -12.21 10.08 -17.74
CA PRO A 9 -13.34 10.03 -18.68
C PRO A 9 -14.30 11.23 -18.57
N ASP A 10 -14.37 11.87 -17.41
CA ASP A 10 -15.18 13.09 -17.17
C ASP A 10 -14.45 14.40 -17.53
N GLY A 11 -13.25 14.32 -18.11
CA GLY A 11 -12.43 15.45 -18.53
C GLY A 11 -11.57 16.08 -17.43
N ARG A 12 -11.68 15.68 -16.17
CA ARG A 12 -10.83 16.20 -15.08
C ARG A 12 -9.36 15.77 -15.28
N PRO A 13 -8.37 16.67 -15.10
CA PRO A 13 -6.98 16.31 -15.23
C PRO A 13 -6.49 15.51 -14.03
N VAL A 14 -5.76 14.42 -14.29
CA VAL A 14 -4.88 13.77 -13.32
C VAL A 14 -3.52 14.46 -13.43
N MET A 15 -3.06 15.04 -12.33
CA MET A 15 -1.77 15.73 -12.28
C MET A 15 -0.66 14.78 -11.87
N GLN A 16 0.56 15.02 -12.33
CA GLN A 16 1.79 14.37 -11.87
C GLN A 16 2.72 15.42 -11.29
N ALA A 17 3.23 15.18 -10.09
CA ALA A 17 4.32 15.93 -9.49
C ALA A 17 5.54 15.01 -9.34
N THR A 18 6.72 15.53 -9.67
CA THR A 18 7.98 14.82 -9.48
C THR A 18 8.79 15.57 -8.42
N ILE A 19 9.26 14.83 -7.44
CA ILE A 19 10.13 15.29 -6.35
C ILE A 19 11.48 14.59 -6.46
N SER A 20 12.56 15.26 -6.04
CA SER A 20 13.91 14.73 -6.14
C SER A 20 14.80 15.20 -4.99
N GLY A 21 15.79 14.39 -4.67
CA GLY A 21 16.78 14.71 -3.63
C GLY A 21 17.57 13.47 -3.23
N HIS A 22 18.79 13.66 -2.76
CA HIS A 22 19.63 12.62 -2.18
C HIS A 22 19.75 11.34 -3.05
N GLY A 23 19.75 11.51 -4.38
CA GLY A 23 19.84 10.41 -5.34
C GLY A 23 18.51 9.71 -5.63
N LEU A 24 17.40 10.10 -5.01
CA LEU A 24 16.06 9.61 -5.35
C LEU A 24 15.34 10.59 -6.27
N THR A 25 14.49 10.04 -7.14
CA THR A 25 13.45 10.75 -7.89
C THR A 25 12.17 9.96 -7.78
N ALA A 26 11.10 10.59 -7.31
CA ALA A 26 9.78 9.98 -7.17
C ALA A 26 8.74 10.80 -7.93
N SER A 27 7.94 10.15 -8.77
CA SER A 27 6.79 10.75 -9.44
C SER A 27 5.50 10.26 -8.78
N VAL A 28 4.63 11.19 -8.41
CA VAL A 28 3.35 10.93 -7.75
C VAL A 28 2.24 11.50 -8.63
N ILE A 29 1.17 10.73 -8.84
CA ILE A 29 -0.02 11.18 -9.56
C ILE A 29 -1.18 11.42 -8.61
N THR A 30 -2.07 12.35 -8.96
CA THR A 30 -3.23 12.69 -8.13
C THR A 30 -4.28 11.56 -8.08
N LEU A 31 -4.34 10.68 -9.07
CA LEU A 31 -5.20 9.48 -8.99
C LEU A 31 -4.65 8.54 -7.91
N GLY A 32 -5.43 8.33 -6.84
CA GLY A 32 -5.07 7.49 -5.70
C GLY A 32 -3.90 8.01 -4.86
N ALA A 33 -3.43 9.26 -5.06
CA ALA A 33 -2.17 9.76 -4.49
C ALA A 33 -0.99 8.80 -4.75
N SER A 34 -0.97 8.19 -5.95
CA SER A 34 -0.15 7.02 -6.27
C SER A 34 1.30 7.36 -6.54
N LEU A 35 2.22 6.60 -5.95
CA LEU A 35 3.63 6.57 -6.36
C LEU A 35 3.74 5.90 -7.72
N GLN A 36 3.85 6.72 -8.78
CA GLN A 36 3.80 6.28 -10.17
C GLN A 36 5.16 5.76 -10.66
N ASP A 37 6.26 6.38 -10.24
CA ASP A 37 7.64 5.99 -10.57
C ASP A 37 8.57 6.29 -9.38
N LEU A 38 9.56 5.45 -9.16
CA LEU A 38 10.61 5.66 -8.18
C LEU A 38 11.95 5.23 -8.77
N ARG A 39 12.91 6.17 -8.78
CA ARG A 39 14.24 5.98 -9.35
C ARG A 39 15.32 6.26 -8.31
N LEU A 40 16.41 5.49 -8.37
CA LEU A 40 17.63 5.71 -7.59
C LEU A 40 18.80 5.99 -8.53
N ALA A 41 19.57 7.03 -8.28
CA ALA A 41 20.74 7.38 -9.08
C ALA A 41 21.71 6.22 -9.23
N GLY A 42 22.14 5.97 -10.48
CA GLY A 42 23.01 4.86 -10.84
C GLY A 42 22.31 3.49 -10.90
N ILE A 43 20.98 3.44 -10.87
CA ILE A 43 20.14 2.28 -11.20
C ILE A 43 19.36 2.63 -12.47
N GLY A 44 19.48 1.79 -13.52
CA GLY A 44 18.93 2.08 -14.86
C GLY A 44 17.43 1.79 -15.02
N HIS A 45 16.77 1.23 -14.02
CA HIS A 45 15.35 0.82 -14.06
C HIS A 45 14.56 1.43 -12.91
N PRO A 46 13.20 1.48 -12.97
CA PRO A 46 12.35 1.87 -11.86
C PRO A 46 12.41 0.83 -10.74
N LEU A 47 12.24 1.28 -9.49
CA LEU A 47 12.20 0.42 -8.30
C LEU A 47 10.78 -0.04 -7.95
N VAL A 48 9.77 0.52 -8.62
CA VAL A 48 8.36 0.16 -8.48
C VAL A 48 7.74 -0.10 -9.85
N LEU A 49 6.71 -0.92 -9.88
CA LEU A 49 5.88 -1.07 -11.06
C LEU A 49 4.98 0.15 -11.22
N GLY A 50 4.83 0.64 -12.43
CA GLY A 50 3.97 1.75 -12.79
C GLY A 50 3.84 1.87 -14.30
N PHE A 51 3.00 2.77 -14.78
CA PHE A 51 2.75 2.95 -16.21
C PHE A 51 3.09 4.38 -16.65
N PRO A 52 3.55 4.56 -17.90
CA PRO A 52 3.90 5.89 -18.44
C PRO A 52 2.67 6.71 -18.83
N ARG A 53 1.47 6.12 -18.80
CA ARG A 53 0.20 6.76 -19.20
C ARG A 53 -0.90 6.45 -18.20
N LEU A 54 -1.97 7.27 -18.20
CA LEU A 54 -3.09 7.16 -17.25
C LEU A 54 -3.97 5.94 -17.50
N ALA A 55 -4.23 5.57 -18.75
CA ALA A 55 -5.23 4.56 -19.08
C ALA A 55 -5.10 3.23 -18.30
N PRO A 56 -3.90 2.62 -18.12
CA PRO A 56 -3.79 1.41 -17.32
C PRO A 56 -4.19 1.56 -15.86
N TYR A 57 -4.03 2.76 -15.27
CA TYR A 57 -4.43 3.00 -13.87
C TYR A 57 -5.95 3.02 -13.68
N LEU A 58 -6.71 3.15 -14.77
CA LEU A 58 -8.17 3.09 -14.74
C LEU A 58 -8.69 1.66 -14.92
N ASP A 59 -7.83 0.69 -15.21
CA ASP A 59 -8.14 -0.71 -15.51
C ASP A 59 -7.17 -1.67 -14.79
N GLU A 60 -6.30 -2.37 -15.49
CA GLU A 60 -5.42 -3.45 -14.97
C GLU A 60 -4.45 -3.00 -13.88
N GLY A 61 -4.05 -1.73 -13.87
CA GLY A 61 -3.15 -1.11 -12.88
C GLY A 61 -3.88 -0.38 -11.75
N ARG A 62 -5.15 -0.65 -11.52
CA ARG A 62 -6.07 0.12 -10.64
C ARG A 62 -5.52 0.29 -9.25
N TYR A 63 -4.67 -0.18 -8.68
CA TYR A 63 -4.12 0.12 -7.33
C TYR A 63 -2.60 0.29 -7.34
N PHE A 64 -1.95 0.30 -8.51
CA PHE A 64 -0.50 0.41 -8.59
C PHE A 64 -0.03 1.70 -7.95
N GLY A 65 0.73 1.56 -6.85
CA GLY A 65 1.31 2.68 -6.12
C GLY A 65 0.32 3.49 -5.28
N ALA A 66 -0.97 3.16 -5.28
CA ALA A 66 -2.02 3.97 -4.68
C ALA A 66 -1.97 3.98 -3.14
N VAL A 67 -2.44 5.08 -2.56
CA VAL A 67 -2.87 5.15 -1.17
C VAL A 67 -4.30 4.63 -1.09
N ILE A 68 -4.49 3.46 -0.53
CA ILE A 68 -5.79 2.79 -0.39
C ILE A 68 -6.40 3.03 0.99
N GLY A 69 -7.72 3.20 1.05
CA GLY A 69 -8.52 3.56 2.24
C GLY A 69 -9.93 3.99 1.82
N ARG A 70 -10.86 4.52 2.75
CA ARG A 70 -10.53 4.74 4.19
C ARG A 70 -10.23 3.45 4.98
N TYR A 71 -10.51 2.27 4.42
CA TYR A 71 -10.17 1.00 5.04
C TYR A 71 -9.43 0.12 4.02
N ALA A 72 -8.12 -0.03 4.22
CA ALA A 72 -7.26 -0.87 3.40
C ALA A 72 -7.56 -2.36 3.66
N ASN A 73 -7.38 -3.19 2.63
CA ASN A 73 -7.71 -4.61 2.64
C ASN A 73 -9.22 -4.85 2.83
N ARG A 74 -9.63 -5.96 3.42
CA ARG A 74 -11.02 -6.45 3.41
C ARG A 74 -11.78 -6.15 4.70
N ILE A 75 -13.12 -5.99 4.55
CA ILE A 75 -14.10 -6.14 5.62
C ILE A 75 -15.13 -7.18 5.16
N ALA A 76 -15.26 -8.24 5.95
CA ALA A 76 -16.11 -9.39 5.65
C ALA A 76 -17.56 -8.97 5.40
N HIS A 77 -18.14 -9.41 4.28
CA HIS A 77 -19.51 -9.13 3.84
C HIS A 77 -19.88 -7.63 3.77
N GLY A 78 -18.87 -6.73 3.78
CA GLY A 78 -19.09 -5.30 3.93
C GLY A 78 -19.86 -4.97 5.21
N ARG A 79 -19.71 -5.74 6.28
CA ARG A 79 -20.41 -5.54 7.56
C ARG A 79 -19.44 -5.22 8.67
N ALA A 80 -19.82 -4.26 9.49
CA ALA A 80 -19.09 -3.93 10.70
C ALA A 80 -20.08 -3.43 11.77
N ALA A 81 -19.67 -3.41 13.03
CA ALA A 81 -20.44 -2.80 14.12
C ALA A 81 -19.63 -1.68 14.75
N LEU A 82 -20.26 -0.53 14.93
CA LEU A 82 -19.67 0.64 15.57
C LEU A 82 -20.70 1.22 16.58
N ASP A 83 -20.34 1.31 17.85
CA ASP A 83 -21.19 1.82 18.93
C ASP A 83 -22.58 1.16 18.99
N GLY A 84 -22.61 -0.17 18.78
CA GLY A 84 -23.85 -0.95 18.76
C GLY A 84 -24.67 -0.83 17.46
N GLN A 85 -24.29 0.06 16.55
CA GLN A 85 -24.93 0.19 15.24
C GLN A 85 -24.29 -0.76 14.23
N ARG A 86 -25.12 -1.45 13.44
CA ARG A 86 -24.66 -2.26 12.32
C ARG A 86 -24.47 -1.38 11.09
N LEU A 87 -23.27 -1.41 10.55
CA LEU A 87 -22.94 -0.73 9.30
C LEU A 87 -23.02 -1.72 8.13
N GLN A 88 -23.65 -1.30 7.04
CA GLN A 88 -23.55 -1.96 5.76
C GLN A 88 -22.67 -1.10 4.86
N LEU A 89 -21.46 -1.59 4.65
CA LEU A 89 -20.47 -0.96 3.79
C LEU A 89 -20.62 -1.45 2.36
N ASP A 90 -20.01 -0.74 1.42
CA ASP A 90 -19.94 -1.15 0.02
C ASP A 90 -19.32 -2.53 -0.15
N ARG A 91 -19.68 -3.25 -1.22
CA ARG A 91 -19.24 -4.62 -1.51
C ARG A 91 -18.70 -4.71 -2.93
N ASN A 92 -17.51 -4.16 -3.12
CA ASN A 92 -16.86 -4.05 -4.43
C ASN A 92 -16.06 -5.30 -4.84
N GLN A 93 -15.88 -6.27 -3.93
CA GLN A 93 -15.28 -7.55 -4.26
C GLN A 93 -16.40 -8.59 -4.44
N ASP A 94 -16.68 -8.94 -5.68
CA ASP A 94 -17.67 -9.97 -6.10
C ASP A 94 -19.07 -9.78 -5.50
N GLY A 95 -19.44 -8.52 -5.15
CA GLY A 95 -20.69 -8.20 -4.46
C GLY A 95 -20.78 -8.76 -3.04
N ARG A 96 -19.69 -9.32 -2.50
CA ARG A 96 -19.65 -10.05 -1.22
C ARG A 96 -18.93 -9.28 -0.13
N HIS A 97 -17.73 -8.80 -0.37
CA HIS A 97 -16.85 -8.16 0.61
C HIS A 97 -16.52 -6.73 0.21
N MET A 98 -16.17 -5.90 1.20
CA MET A 98 -15.50 -4.64 0.90
C MET A 98 -14.02 -4.90 0.73
N LEU A 99 -13.41 -4.30 -0.30
CA LEU A 99 -11.98 -4.27 -0.55
C LEU A 99 -11.51 -2.83 -0.74
N HIS A 100 -10.44 -2.43 -0.07
CA HIS A 100 -9.72 -1.17 -0.26
C HIS A 100 -10.60 0.10 -0.18
N GLY A 101 -11.65 0.05 0.67
CA GLY A 101 -12.53 1.20 0.91
C GLY A 101 -13.72 1.31 -0.03
N GLY A 102 -13.96 0.30 -0.90
CA GLY A 102 -15.14 0.23 -1.77
C GLY A 102 -14.87 0.68 -3.21
N HIS A 103 -15.95 0.76 -4.02
CA HIS A 103 -15.87 1.14 -5.43
C HIS A 103 -15.26 2.52 -5.66
N ASP A 104 -15.57 3.49 -4.79
CA ASP A 104 -15.01 4.85 -4.79
C ASP A 104 -14.01 5.05 -3.62
N GLY A 105 -13.23 4.02 -3.29
CA GLY A 105 -12.18 4.09 -2.28
C GLY A 105 -11.05 5.06 -2.67
N CYS A 106 -10.25 5.48 -1.69
CA CYS A 106 -9.19 6.48 -1.87
C CYS A 106 -8.23 6.18 -3.03
N GLY A 107 -7.95 4.90 -3.28
CA GLY A 107 -7.03 4.47 -4.33
C GLY A 107 -7.55 4.69 -5.77
N THR A 108 -8.84 4.97 -5.94
CA THR A 108 -9.46 5.20 -7.26
C THR A 108 -9.92 6.64 -7.47
N ARG A 109 -9.79 7.48 -6.45
CA ARG A 109 -10.19 8.87 -6.49
C ARG A 109 -9.08 9.76 -7.01
N ASN A 110 -9.44 10.85 -7.68
CA ASN A 110 -8.50 11.87 -8.11
C ASN A 110 -8.37 12.93 -7.01
N TRP A 111 -7.29 12.86 -6.24
CA TRP A 111 -7.02 13.75 -5.12
C TRP A 111 -6.62 15.15 -5.60
N MET A 112 -6.83 16.14 -4.76
CA MET A 112 -6.35 17.49 -4.99
C MET A 112 -4.85 17.56 -4.70
N LEU A 113 -4.07 18.14 -5.59
CA LEU A 113 -2.69 18.53 -5.31
C LEU A 113 -2.72 19.74 -4.37
N ALA A 114 -2.38 19.51 -3.10
CA ALA A 114 -2.50 20.50 -2.04
C ALA A 114 -1.25 21.37 -1.87
N ASP A 115 -0.07 20.76 -2.09
CA ASP A 115 1.21 21.44 -1.97
C ASP A 115 2.30 20.68 -2.72
N TRP A 116 3.36 21.36 -3.17
CA TRP A 116 4.47 20.75 -3.86
C TRP A 116 5.73 21.63 -3.78
N ASP A 117 6.88 21.02 -3.49
CA ASP A 117 8.20 21.60 -3.63
C ASP A 117 9.18 20.60 -4.29
N GLU A 118 10.49 20.87 -4.29
CA GLU A 118 11.49 20.01 -4.93
C GLU A 118 11.57 18.64 -4.27
N SER A 119 11.36 18.54 -2.96
CA SER A 119 11.56 17.35 -2.13
C SER A 119 10.29 16.74 -1.56
N SER A 120 9.15 17.41 -1.70
CA SER A 120 7.87 16.95 -1.16
C SER A 120 6.68 17.25 -2.06
N VAL A 121 5.66 16.39 -1.95
CA VAL A 121 4.34 16.60 -2.57
C VAL A 121 3.26 16.14 -1.62
N ALA A 122 2.27 17.00 -1.40
CA ALA A 122 1.12 16.71 -0.57
C ALA A 122 -0.17 16.71 -1.39
N LEU A 123 -0.97 15.67 -1.21
CA LEU A 123 -2.26 15.48 -1.82
C LEU A 123 -3.33 15.41 -0.73
N ALA A 124 -4.52 15.91 -1.04
CA ALA A 124 -5.65 15.93 -0.11
C ALA A 124 -6.91 15.37 -0.77
N ASP A 125 -7.73 14.69 0.01
CA ASP A 125 -9.06 14.24 -0.40
C ASP A 125 -10.08 14.46 0.72
N HIS A 126 -11.35 14.52 0.35
CA HIS A 126 -12.48 14.65 1.25
C HIS A 126 -13.50 13.58 0.93
N LEU A 127 -13.80 12.73 1.89
CA LEU A 127 -14.84 11.71 1.81
C LEU A 127 -16.06 12.23 2.59
N PRO A 128 -17.23 12.39 1.96
CA PRO A 128 -18.42 12.86 2.67
C PRO A 128 -18.91 11.82 3.69
N ALA A 129 -19.71 12.26 4.66
CA ALA A 129 -20.36 11.34 5.59
C ALA A 129 -21.22 10.31 4.83
N GLY A 130 -21.18 9.04 5.26
CA GLY A 130 -21.86 7.93 4.59
C GLY A 130 -21.15 7.41 3.34
N HIS A 131 -20.02 7.99 2.94
CA HIS A 131 -19.26 7.52 1.78
C HIS A 131 -18.86 6.04 1.92
N MET A 132 -19.24 5.22 0.94
CA MET A 132 -19.08 3.76 0.94
C MET A 132 -19.67 3.06 2.18
N GLY A 133 -20.65 3.70 2.87
CA GLY A 133 -21.31 3.19 4.05
C GLY A 133 -20.63 3.53 5.39
N PHE A 134 -19.51 4.23 5.38
CA PHE A 134 -18.82 4.63 6.61
C PHE A 134 -19.43 5.92 7.21
N PRO A 135 -19.63 6.01 8.55
CA PRO A 135 -20.02 7.24 9.21
C PRO A 135 -18.89 8.28 9.16
N GLY A 136 -19.27 9.53 9.34
CA GLY A 136 -18.40 10.69 9.39
C GLY A 136 -17.80 11.12 8.06
N ALA A 137 -17.76 12.43 7.84
CA ALA A 137 -16.98 13.02 6.77
C ALA A 137 -15.50 13.00 7.15
N MET A 138 -14.62 12.64 6.22
CA MET A 138 -13.19 12.48 6.50
C MET A 138 -12.35 13.38 5.60
N LEU A 139 -11.47 14.16 6.24
CA LEU A 139 -10.41 14.89 5.55
C LEU A 139 -9.12 14.06 5.62
N ILE A 140 -8.44 13.93 4.48
CA ILE A 140 -7.23 13.12 4.34
C ILE A 140 -6.15 13.96 3.67
N ARG A 141 -4.90 13.83 4.18
CA ARG A 141 -3.70 14.39 3.55
C ARG A 141 -2.63 13.30 3.48
N ALA A 142 -2.17 13.00 2.29
CA ALA A 142 -1.01 12.13 2.03
C ALA A 142 0.17 12.99 1.57
N THR A 143 1.30 12.89 2.26
CA THR A 143 2.51 13.64 1.92
C THR A 143 3.65 12.68 1.63
N TRP A 144 4.16 12.72 0.41
CA TRP A 144 5.39 12.05 0.00
C TRP A 144 6.55 13.01 0.16
N SER A 145 7.64 12.58 0.80
CA SER A 145 8.81 13.42 1.04
C SER A 145 10.10 12.62 0.85
N ILE A 146 11.10 13.23 0.22
CA ILE A 146 12.45 12.70 0.16
C ILE A 146 13.26 13.34 1.31
N LEU A 147 13.82 12.51 2.16
CA LEU A 147 14.60 12.91 3.34
C LEU A 147 16.10 12.74 3.08
N PRO A 148 16.98 13.31 3.94
CA PRO A 148 18.42 13.10 3.87
C PRO A 148 18.80 11.61 3.80
N GLY A 149 19.71 11.30 2.87
CA GLY A 149 19.96 9.94 2.40
C GLY A 149 18.94 9.52 1.32
N PRO A 150 19.10 8.36 0.68
CA PRO A 150 18.11 7.86 -0.29
C PRO A 150 16.89 7.28 0.45
N VAL A 151 16.08 8.18 1.03
CA VAL A 151 14.92 7.85 1.88
C VAL A 151 13.67 8.51 1.32
N LEU A 152 12.65 7.72 0.97
CA LEU A 152 11.30 8.17 0.64
C LEU A 152 10.39 7.91 1.83
N MET A 153 9.63 8.91 2.26
CA MET A 153 8.68 8.83 3.36
C MET A 153 7.27 9.18 2.87
N LEU A 154 6.29 8.39 3.26
CA LEU A 154 4.88 8.69 3.17
C LEU A 154 4.32 8.96 4.56
N THR A 155 3.68 10.11 4.75
CA THR A 155 2.87 10.40 5.94
C THR A 155 1.42 10.59 5.52
N ILE A 156 0.51 9.85 6.14
CA ILE A 156 -0.94 9.98 5.96
C ILE A 156 -1.52 10.55 7.24
N LEU A 157 -2.23 11.66 7.12
CA LEU A 157 -3.01 12.28 8.19
C LEU A 157 -4.49 12.20 7.81
N ALA A 158 -5.35 11.88 8.77
CA ALA A 158 -6.80 11.93 8.56
C ALA A 158 -7.52 12.35 9.84
N THR A 159 -8.65 13.04 9.66
CA THR A 159 -9.60 13.36 10.73
C THR A 159 -11.02 13.11 10.24
N SER A 160 -11.93 12.76 11.14
CA SER A 160 -13.35 12.59 10.84
C SER A 160 -14.19 13.43 11.79
N ASP A 161 -15.32 13.97 11.32
CA ASP A 161 -16.26 14.73 12.13
C ASP A 161 -17.17 13.84 13.00
N ASP A 162 -17.19 12.53 12.71
CA ASP A 162 -17.87 11.53 13.53
C ASP A 162 -16.95 10.32 13.75
N THR A 163 -17.26 9.50 14.74
CA THR A 163 -16.56 8.25 15.00
C THR A 163 -16.70 7.30 13.81
N THR A 164 -15.59 6.71 13.38
CA THR A 164 -15.55 5.87 12.18
C THR A 164 -14.44 4.81 12.26
N PHE A 165 -14.25 4.04 11.18
CA PHE A 165 -13.09 3.18 10.99
C PHE A 165 -12.08 3.83 10.05
N CYS A 166 -10.79 3.67 10.37
CA CYS A 166 -9.70 4.26 9.61
C CYS A 166 -8.50 3.30 9.52
N ASN A 167 -8.13 2.96 8.30
CA ASN A 167 -6.98 2.11 7.97
C ASN A 167 -6.51 2.44 6.56
N PHE A 168 -5.29 2.95 6.41
CA PHE A 168 -4.70 3.20 5.11
C PHE A 168 -3.54 2.24 4.83
N ALA A 169 -3.22 2.07 3.55
CA ALA A 169 -2.00 1.41 3.10
C ALA A 169 -1.48 2.04 1.81
N GLN A 170 -0.23 1.76 1.50
CA GLN A 170 0.41 2.15 0.25
C GLN A 170 0.66 0.88 -0.57
N HIS A 171 0.16 0.84 -1.81
CA HIS A 171 0.08 -0.37 -2.63
C HIS A 171 1.09 -0.37 -3.79
N SER A 172 2.34 0.05 -3.54
CA SER A 172 3.39 -0.09 -4.55
C SER A 172 3.86 -1.54 -4.66
N TYR A 173 4.06 -1.96 -5.88
CA TYR A 173 4.75 -3.20 -6.20
C TYR A 173 6.23 -2.91 -6.42
N PHE A 174 7.10 -3.44 -5.56
CA PHE A 174 8.53 -3.25 -5.65
C PHE A 174 9.18 -4.32 -6.52
N ASN A 175 10.14 -3.89 -7.34
CA ASN A 175 11.06 -4.74 -8.07
C ASN A 175 12.42 -4.02 -8.12
N LEU A 176 13.40 -4.51 -7.36
CA LEU A 176 14.65 -3.81 -7.11
C LEU A 176 15.76 -4.11 -8.11
N ASP A 177 15.63 -5.13 -8.96
CA ASP A 177 16.64 -5.53 -9.94
C ASP A 177 16.21 -5.31 -11.40
N GLY A 178 14.96 -4.87 -11.63
CA GLY A 178 14.42 -4.61 -12.96
C GLY A 178 14.23 -5.85 -13.83
N THR A 179 14.27 -7.04 -13.25
CA THR A 179 13.98 -8.30 -13.95
C THR A 179 12.48 -8.52 -14.13
N ASP A 180 12.07 -9.52 -14.90
CA ASP A 180 10.65 -9.77 -15.19
C ASP A 180 9.87 -10.24 -13.97
N THR A 181 10.53 -10.76 -12.94
CA THR A 181 9.88 -11.27 -11.72
C THR A 181 10.73 -10.99 -10.49
N VAL A 182 10.10 -10.95 -9.31
CA VAL A 182 10.81 -10.81 -8.03
C VAL A 182 11.40 -12.12 -7.50
N ALA A 183 11.50 -13.16 -8.31
CA ALA A 183 12.02 -14.46 -7.89
C ALA A 183 13.45 -14.39 -7.31
N GLY A 184 14.31 -13.54 -7.87
CA GLY A 184 15.67 -13.31 -7.39
C GLY A 184 15.77 -12.50 -6.09
N HIS A 185 14.68 -11.88 -5.64
CA HIS A 185 14.68 -11.05 -4.43
C HIS A 185 14.72 -11.89 -3.17
N ARG A 186 15.30 -11.32 -2.12
CA ARG A 186 15.30 -11.88 -0.76
C ARG A 186 14.45 -10.99 0.14
N LEU A 187 13.49 -11.59 0.85
CA LEU A 187 12.59 -10.90 1.78
C LEU A 187 12.91 -11.30 3.21
N THR A 188 12.87 -10.32 4.12
CA THR A 188 12.86 -10.51 5.57
C THR A 188 11.73 -9.71 6.18
N VAL A 189 10.91 -10.34 7.03
CA VAL A 189 9.84 -9.68 7.81
C VAL A 189 9.94 -10.15 9.25
N PRO A 190 10.11 -9.25 10.24
CA PRO A 190 10.30 -9.62 11.65
C PRO A 190 8.94 -9.89 12.33
N ALA A 191 8.15 -10.81 11.78
CA ALA A 191 6.84 -11.20 12.30
C ALA A 191 6.88 -12.65 12.79
N GLU A 192 6.40 -12.89 14.02
CA GLU A 192 6.29 -14.23 14.59
C GLU A 192 4.98 -14.93 14.20
N THR A 193 3.98 -14.13 13.76
CA THR A 193 2.64 -14.61 13.43
C THR A 193 2.11 -13.97 12.16
N TYR A 194 1.11 -14.62 11.56
CA TYR A 194 0.34 -14.13 10.43
C TYR A 194 -1.14 -14.38 10.66
N LEU A 195 -2.00 -13.77 9.88
CA LEU A 195 -3.44 -14.06 9.87
C LEU A 195 -3.75 -15.15 8.84
N PRO A 196 -4.15 -16.36 9.28
CA PRO A 196 -4.75 -17.33 8.38
C PRO A 196 -6.03 -16.78 7.76
N VAL A 197 -6.28 -17.12 6.49
CA VAL A 197 -7.43 -16.64 5.74
C VAL A 197 -8.21 -17.80 5.12
N ASP A 198 -9.49 -17.57 4.83
CA ASP A 198 -10.32 -18.45 4.03
C ASP A 198 -10.07 -18.27 2.51
N GLU A 199 -10.90 -18.92 1.69
CA GLU A 199 -10.84 -18.86 0.22
C GLU A 199 -11.12 -17.44 -0.33
N ASP A 200 -11.89 -16.63 0.39
CA ASP A 200 -12.18 -15.24 0.07
C ASP A 200 -11.14 -14.25 0.61
N MET A 201 -10.07 -14.78 1.24
CA MET A 201 -9.01 -13.98 1.88
C MET A 201 -9.49 -13.20 3.10
N ILE A 202 -10.53 -13.66 3.77
CA ILE A 202 -11.01 -13.12 5.05
C ILE A 202 -10.28 -13.82 6.20
N PRO A 203 -9.76 -13.07 7.20
CA PRO A 203 -9.09 -13.67 8.36
C PRO A 203 -9.98 -14.65 9.13
N LEU A 204 -9.43 -15.80 9.48
CA LEU A 204 -10.12 -16.85 10.24
C LEU A 204 -10.16 -16.60 11.75
N GLY A 205 -9.56 -15.52 12.25
CA GLY A 205 -9.53 -15.15 13.66
C GLY A 205 -8.11 -15.07 14.22
N ALA A 206 -7.76 -15.88 15.24
CA ALA A 206 -6.48 -15.73 15.94
C ALA A 206 -5.25 -15.86 15.02
N PRO A 207 -4.20 -15.02 15.21
CA PRO A 207 -2.95 -15.18 14.51
C PRO A 207 -2.32 -16.55 14.72
N ALA A 208 -1.73 -17.13 13.67
CA ALA A 208 -0.98 -18.37 13.71
C ALA A 208 0.53 -18.11 13.60
N ALA A 209 1.36 -19.01 14.14
CA ALA A 209 2.81 -18.91 14.05
C ALA A 209 3.28 -19.04 12.59
N VAL A 210 4.24 -18.20 12.17
CA VAL A 210 4.88 -18.34 10.85
C VAL A 210 5.85 -19.50 10.78
N GLN A 211 6.35 -19.96 11.91
CA GLN A 211 7.37 -21.02 12.01
C GLN A 211 6.92 -22.29 11.28
N GLY A 212 7.78 -22.79 10.38
CA GLY A 212 7.50 -24.00 9.61
C GLY A 212 6.52 -23.81 8.45
N THR A 213 6.05 -22.58 8.20
CA THR A 213 5.17 -22.27 7.06
C THR A 213 5.94 -21.65 5.91
N HIS A 214 5.29 -21.52 4.73
CA HIS A 214 5.82 -20.78 3.58
C HIS A 214 5.87 -19.27 3.83
N LEU A 215 5.25 -18.75 4.87
CA LEU A 215 5.23 -17.35 5.30
C LEU A 215 6.29 -17.02 6.35
N ASP A 216 7.18 -17.95 6.69
CA ASP A 216 8.30 -17.68 7.60
C ASP A 216 9.40 -16.89 6.89
N PHE A 217 9.34 -15.55 7.04
CA PHE A 217 10.31 -14.59 6.52
C PHE A 217 11.16 -13.97 7.63
N ARG A 218 11.24 -14.56 8.83
CA ARG A 218 12.03 -14.02 9.95
C ARG A 218 13.52 -13.94 9.63
N ASN A 219 14.00 -14.83 8.78
CA ASN A 219 15.34 -14.81 8.18
C ASN A 219 15.25 -14.44 6.70
N PRO A 220 16.35 -13.95 6.06
CA PRO A 220 16.35 -13.65 4.64
C PRO A 220 16.02 -14.87 3.79
N VAL A 221 14.90 -14.85 3.08
CA VAL A 221 14.43 -15.95 2.21
C VAL A 221 14.37 -15.49 0.77
N THR A 222 14.95 -16.28 -0.14
CA THR A 222 14.83 -16.05 -1.59
C THR A 222 13.41 -16.36 -2.04
N LEU A 223 12.76 -15.42 -2.74
CA LEU A 223 11.37 -15.56 -3.17
C LEU A 223 11.18 -16.68 -4.18
N ALA A 224 12.19 -17.04 -4.99
CA ALA A 224 12.09 -18.11 -5.97
C ALA A 224 11.52 -19.41 -5.42
N GLU A 225 11.92 -19.81 -4.19
CA GLU A 225 11.41 -21.02 -3.56
C GLU A 225 9.98 -20.84 -3.05
N ARG A 226 9.67 -19.67 -2.52
CA ARG A 226 8.35 -19.36 -1.96
C ARG A 226 7.28 -19.23 -3.04
N LEU A 227 7.63 -18.68 -4.22
CA LEU A 227 6.72 -18.49 -5.35
C LEU A 227 6.30 -19.81 -6.04
N LYS A 228 6.99 -20.92 -5.77
CA LYS A 228 6.60 -22.27 -6.22
C LYS A 228 5.52 -22.93 -5.34
N GLY A 229 5.34 -22.39 -4.13
CA GLY A 229 4.45 -22.92 -3.10
C GLY A 229 3.07 -22.27 -3.11
N PRO A 230 2.37 -22.32 -1.98
CA PRO A 230 1.08 -21.66 -1.79
C PRO A 230 1.16 -20.15 -2.00
N ARG A 231 0.03 -19.53 -2.28
CA ARG A 231 -0.12 -18.09 -2.48
C ARG A 231 0.47 -17.28 -1.32
N ILE A 232 1.18 -16.22 -1.67
CA ILE A 232 1.67 -15.22 -0.72
C ILE A 232 0.81 -13.97 -0.87
N ASP A 233 -0.23 -13.88 -0.06
CA ASP A 233 -1.12 -12.72 0.03
C ASP A 233 -1.69 -12.68 1.45
N HIS A 234 -0.82 -12.43 2.44
CA HIS A 234 -1.18 -12.56 3.85
C HIS A 234 -0.67 -11.37 4.67
N ASN A 235 -1.43 -11.02 5.70
CA ASN A 235 -1.00 -10.07 6.71
C ASN A 235 -0.08 -10.74 7.73
N LEU A 236 1.16 -10.28 7.79
CA LEU A 236 2.14 -10.64 8.82
C LEU A 236 1.98 -9.67 10.00
N CYS A 237 1.83 -10.22 11.22
CA CYS A 237 1.54 -9.45 12.42
C CYS A 237 2.83 -8.91 13.03
N LEU A 238 3.05 -7.60 12.96
CA LEU A 238 4.26 -6.93 13.45
C LEU A 238 4.12 -6.47 14.92
N SER A 239 2.90 -6.19 15.36
CA SER A 239 2.58 -5.78 16.73
C SER A 239 1.06 -5.82 16.97
N ASP A 240 0.68 -5.71 18.24
CA ASP A 240 -0.70 -5.67 18.72
C ASP A 240 -1.36 -4.28 18.68
N ARG A 241 -0.62 -3.24 18.24
CA ARG A 241 -1.10 -1.85 18.17
C ARG A 241 -0.24 -1.00 17.24
N ARG A 242 -0.79 0.11 16.78
CA ARG A 242 -0.03 1.17 16.09
C ARG A 242 1.06 1.74 16.99
N ARG A 243 2.16 2.13 16.39
CA ARG A 243 3.30 2.75 17.06
C ARG A 243 3.42 4.21 16.67
N ILE A 244 3.98 5.03 17.55
CA ILE A 244 4.24 6.45 17.27
C ILE A 244 5.48 6.59 16.36
N VAL A 245 6.50 5.75 16.60
CA VAL A 245 7.76 5.78 15.85
C VAL A 245 7.80 4.59 14.89
N PRO A 246 8.11 4.81 13.60
CA PRO A 246 8.21 3.74 12.62
C PRO A 246 9.24 2.67 13.02
N ARG A 247 8.85 1.41 13.01
CA ARG A 247 9.71 0.25 13.27
C ARG A 247 9.95 -0.53 11.99
N LYS A 248 11.01 -1.33 11.95
CA LYS A 248 11.31 -2.19 10.81
C LYS A 248 10.12 -3.14 10.55
N ALA A 249 9.56 -3.05 9.35
CA ALA A 249 8.47 -3.88 8.86
C ALA A 249 8.98 -4.95 7.89
N ALA A 250 9.91 -4.59 6.99
CA ALA A 250 10.51 -5.52 6.06
C ALA A 250 11.91 -5.07 5.61
N VAL A 251 12.67 -6.02 5.07
CA VAL A 251 13.85 -5.77 4.24
C VAL A 251 13.68 -6.55 2.94
N LEU A 252 13.77 -5.85 1.81
CA LEU A 252 13.78 -6.45 0.47
C LEU A 252 15.15 -6.21 -0.16
N GLN A 253 15.76 -7.25 -0.74
CA GLN A 253 17.10 -7.18 -1.33
C GLN A 253 17.12 -7.83 -2.72
N ALA A 254 17.79 -7.21 -3.67
CA ALA A 254 18.11 -7.80 -4.99
C ALA A 254 19.30 -7.07 -5.62
N ASP A 255 20.14 -7.79 -6.32
CA ASP A 255 21.28 -7.28 -7.13
C ASP A 255 22.09 -6.14 -6.48
N GLY A 256 22.49 -6.33 -5.24
CA GLY A 256 23.29 -5.32 -4.51
C GLY A 256 22.51 -4.08 -4.08
N LEU A 257 21.19 -4.07 -4.18
CA LEU A 257 20.30 -3.05 -3.64
C LEU A 257 19.47 -3.63 -2.50
N MET A 258 19.35 -2.87 -1.42
CA MET A 258 18.53 -3.19 -0.26
C MET A 258 17.56 -2.06 0.04
N MET A 259 16.28 -2.39 0.16
CA MET A 259 15.24 -1.50 0.69
C MET A 259 14.88 -1.94 2.11
N THR A 260 14.96 -1.03 3.08
CA THR A 260 14.39 -1.22 4.42
C THR A 260 13.09 -0.45 4.52
N LEU A 261 12.00 -1.18 4.74
CA LEU A 261 10.68 -0.62 5.03
C LEU A 261 10.49 -0.50 6.54
N ARG A 262 10.08 0.69 7.01
CA ARG A 262 9.68 0.95 8.39
C ARG A 262 8.28 1.52 8.40
N SER A 263 7.48 1.19 9.41
CA SER A 263 6.12 1.72 9.52
C SER A 263 5.68 1.87 10.97
N THR A 264 4.66 2.70 11.18
CA THR A 264 3.92 2.82 12.44
C THR A 264 2.83 1.74 12.57
N GLU A 265 2.50 1.04 11.50
CA GLU A 265 1.38 0.11 11.46
C GLU A 265 1.69 -1.25 12.07
N PRO A 266 0.66 -1.94 12.63
CA PRO A 266 0.82 -3.21 13.36
C PRO A 266 0.87 -4.43 12.44
N GLY A 267 0.57 -4.30 11.16
CA GLY A 267 0.58 -5.36 10.17
C GLY A 267 1.33 -4.99 8.91
N LEU A 268 1.75 -6.01 8.18
CA LEU A 268 2.30 -5.91 6.84
C LEU A 268 1.63 -6.94 5.95
N GLN A 269 0.79 -6.49 5.02
CA GLN A 269 0.35 -7.36 3.93
C GLN A 269 1.51 -7.58 2.97
N VAL A 270 1.83 -8.84 2.73
CA VAL A 270 2.81 -9.25 1.72
C VAL A 270 2.06 -9.92 0.58
N TYR A 271 2.08 -9.30 -0.59
CA TYR A 271 1.44 -9.83 -1.78
C TYR A 271 2.45 -9.96 -2.92
N ALA A 272 2.68 -11.18 -3.37
CA ALA A 272 3.71 -11.50 -4.35
C ALA A 272 3.25 -11.36 -5.82
N GLY A 273 2.14 -10.68 -6.08
CA GLY A 273 1.72 -10.34 -7.44
C GLY A 273 1.22 -11.51 -8.28
N GLU A 274 0.58 -12.52 -7.66
CA GLU A 274 0.08 -13.72 -8.35
C GLU A 274 -0.94 -13.42 -9.47
N HIS A 275 -1.73 -12.37 -9.30
CA HIS A 275 -2.79 -11.98 -10.24
C HIS A 275 -2.37 -10.93 -11.25
N LEU A 276 -1.10 -10.48 -11.21
CA LEU A 276 -0.59 -9.61 -12.25
C LEU A 276 -0.58 -10.36 -13.58
N ALA A 277 -1.24 -9.79 -14.58
CA ALA A 277 -1.35 -10.34 -15.92
C ALA A 277 -0.76 -9.37 -16.94
N PRO A 278 -0.12 -9.85 -18.01
CA PRO A 278 0.39 -8.99 -19.07
C PRO A 278 -0.73 -8.15 -19.68
N GLY A 279 -0.50 -6.84 -19.74
CA GLY A 279 -1.40 -5.84 -20.30
C GLY A 279 -0.60 -4.74 -20.99
N ALA A 280 -0.88 -3.49 -20.66
CA ALA A 280 -0.15 -2.34 -21.17
C ALA A 280 1.35 -2.38 -20.78
N PRO A 281 2.25 -1.83 -21.63
CA PRO A 281 3.66 -1.68 -21.25
C PRO A 281 3.85 -0.80 -20.02
N GLY A 282 4.61 -1.30 -19.06
CA GLY A 282 5.00 -0.56 -17.86
C GLY A 282 6.14 0.44 -18.11
N LEU A 283 6.68 1.02 -17.03
CA LEU A 283 7.76 2.03 -17.07
C LEU A 283 9.04 1.55 -17.77
N GLY A 284 9.31 0.25 -17.75
CA GLY A 284 10.44 -0.38 -18.47
C GLY A 284 10.14 -0.73 -19.94
N GLY A 285 8.95 -0.35 -20.45
CA GLY A 285 8.53 -0.65 -21.83
C GLY A 285 8.04 -2.10 -22.05
N ARG A 286 7.99 -2.93 -20.98
CA ARG A 286 7.50 -4.32 -21.01
C ARG A 286 6.22 -4.45 -20.18
N PRO A 287 5.29 -5.35 -20.56
CA PRO A 287 4.14 -5.68 -19.72
C PRO A 287 4.57 -6.33 -18.40
N TYR A 288 3.78 -6.12 -17.36
CA TYR A 288 3.99 -6.78 -16.08
C TYR A 288 3.22 -8.10 -16.06
N GLY A 289 3.93 -9.20 -15.84
CA GLY A 289 3.35 -10.52 -15.66
C GLY A 289 3.26 -10.94 -14.19
N ARG A 290 2.83 -12.17 -13.97
CA ARG A 290 2.77 -12.80 -12.66
C ARG A 290 4.11 -12.65 -11.93
N HIS A 291 4.07 -12.21 -10.67
CA HIS A 291 5.24 -11.98 -9.82
C HIS A 291 6.22 -10.90 -10.33
N ALA A 292 5.78 -10.00 -11.20
CA ALA A 292 6.63 -8.91 -11.68
C ALA A 292 7.04 -7.93 -10.56
N GLY A 293 6.27 -7.87 -9.48
CA GLY A 293 6.55 -7.04 -8.30
C GLY A 293 5.94 -7.64 -7.04
N ILE A 294 6.44 -7.20 -5.89
CA ILE A 294 5.91 -7.57 -4.57
C ILE A 294 5.35 -6.33 -3.88
N ALA A 295 4.10 -6.40 -3.43
CA ALA A 295 3.51 -5.36 -2.59
C ALA A 295 3.82 -5.62 -1.11
N LEU A 296 4.22 -4.56 -0.41
CA LEU A 296 4.55 -4.56 1.02
C LEU A 296 3.72 -3.45 1.68
N GLU A 297 2.49 -3.79 2.03
CA GLU A 297 1.47 -2.82 2.47
C GLU A 297 1.44 -2.75 3.99
N SER A 298 2.08 -1.73 4.55
CA SER A 298 1.96 -1.45 5.99
C SER A 298 0.56 -0.96 6.30
N GLN A 299 -0.17 -1.69 7.13
CA GLN A 299 -1.58 -1.46 7.41
C GLN A 299 -2.00 -1.99 8.79
N LEU A 300 -3.23 -1.72 9.18
CA LEU A 300 -3.91 -2.43 10.26
C LEU A 300 -4.22 -3.87 9.79
N TRP A 301 -4.48 -4.76 10.74
CA TRP A 301 -4.89 -6.12 10.40
C TRP A 301 -6.23 -6.12 9.63
N PRO A 302 -6.34 -6.87 8.51
CA PRO A 302 -7.57 -6.94 7.75
C PRO A 302 -8.76 -7.38 8.60
N ASP A 303 -9.96 -6.91 8.25
CA ASP A 303 -11.22 -7.22 8.93
C ASP A 303 -11.25 -6.87 10.44
N ALA A 304 -10.35 -6.01 10.93
CA ALA A 304 -10.25 -5.67 12.35
C ALA A 304 -11.57 -5.18 13.00
N PRO A 305 -12.50 -4.49 12.31
CA PRO A 305 -13.79 -4.15 12.91
C PRO A 305 -14.63 -5.35 13.38
N ASN A 306 -14.37 -6.55 12.86
CA ASN A 306 -15.11 -7.77 13.17
C ASN A 306 -14.37 -8.68 14.18
N HIS A 307 -13.18 -8.30 14.65
CA HIS A 307 -12.35 -9.10 15.54
C HIS A 307 -11.92 -8.32 16.77
N ALA A 308 -12.57 -8.54 17.92
CA ALA A 308 -12.28 -7.81 19.16
C ALA A 308 -10.82 -7.97 19.67
N GLY A 309 -10.13 -9.05 19.28
CA GLY A 309 -8.72 -9.27 19.63
C GLY A 309 -7.71 -8.61 18.70
N TYR A 310 -8.14 -7.92 17.66
CA TYR A 310 -7.27 -7.24 16.70
C TYR A 310 -6.99 -5.80 17.13
N PRO A 311 -5.90 -5.18 16.65
CA PRO A 311 -5.67 -3.75 16.81
C PRO A 311 -6.87 -2.94 16.31
N SER A 312 -7.31 -1.96 17.10
CA SER A 312 -8.53 -1.20 16.80
C SER A 312 -8.38 -0.34 15.53
N ALA A 313 -9.39 -0.42 14.67
CA ALA A 313 -9.56 0.45 13.50
C ALA A 313 -10.31 1.75 13.83
N ARG A 314 -10.85 1.86 15.05
CA ARG A 314 -11.69 2.98 15.48
C ARG A 314 -10.89 4.28 15.47
N LEU A 315 -11.50 5.31 14.91
CA LEU A 315 -11.06 6.70 14.94
C LEU A 315 -12.19 7.52 15.56
N GLU A 316 -11.92 8.17 16.68
CA GLU A 316 -12.89 9.03 17.34
C GLU A 316 -13.13 10.33 16.56
N ALA A 317 -14.32 10.93 16.72
CA ALA A 317 -14.63 12.23 16.16
C ALA A 317 -13.56 13.27 16.57
N GLY A 318 -13.02 13.99 15.59
CA GLY A 318 -11.95 14.99 15.79
C GLY A 318 -10.57 14.44 16.13
N GLN A 319 -10.41 13.15 16.35
CA GLN A 319 -9.10 12.53 16.58
C GLN A 319 -8.25 12.58 15.31
N LEU A 320 -6.95 12.88 15.48
CA LEU A 320 -6.00 12.82 14.39
C LEU A 320 -5.47 11.39 14.22
N TYR A 321 -5.76 10.77 13.07
CA TYR A 321 -5.05 9.61 12.57
C TYR A 321 -3.72 10.02 11.97
N ARG A 322 -2.66 9.28 12.29
CA ARG A 322 -1.34 9.46 11.67
C ARG A 322 -0.71 8.11 11.38
N GLN A 323 -0.31 7.92 10.14
CA GLN A 323 0.49 6.79 9.68
C GLN A 323 1.77 7.31 9.02
N THR A 324 2.89 6.64 9.26
CA THR A 324 4.16 6.96 8.62
C THR A 324 4.80 5.68 8.10
N THR A 325 5.16 5.68 6.82
CA THR A 325 5.90 4.61 6.15
C THR A 325 7.18 5.20 5.57
N VAL A 326 8.32 4.57 5.86
CA VAL A 326 9.66 5.03 5.45
C VAL A 326 10.35 3.93 4.66
N MET A 327 10.79 4.25 3.45
CA MET A 327 11.54 3.38 2.54
C MET A 327 12.96 3.93 2.40
N SER A 328 13.95 3.22 2.95
CA SER A 328 15.36 3.60 2.87
C SER A 328 16.10 2.66 1.94
N PHE A 329 16.86 3.20 1.00
CA PHE A 329 17.59 2.43 0.00
C PHE A 329 19.09 2.47 0.28
N HIS A 330 19.74 1.30 0.24
CA HIS A 330 21.17 1.18 0.47
C HIS A 330 21.78 0.23 -0.59
N ARG A 331 22.96 0.60 -1.10
CA ARG A 331 23.73 -0.34 -1.90
C ARG A 331 24.41 -1.32 -0.95
N SER A 332 24.17 -2.61 -1.18
CA SER A 332 24.89 -3.69 -0.51
C SER A 332 26.13 -4.02 -1.33
N PRO A 333 27.28 -4.35 -0.73
CA PRO A 333 28.37 -4.96 -1.51
C PRO A 333 27.81 -6.15 -2.30
N LYS A 334 28.18 -6.26 -3.58
CA LYS A 334 27.89 -7.48 -4.34
C LYS A 334 28.60 -8.63 -3.63
N GLY A 335 27.83 -9.59 -3.14
CA GLY A 335 28.36 -10.80 -2.49
C GLY A 335 29.01 -11.71 -3.52
#